data_da7d8752185dd7909499590d9aa981dd
#
_entry.id   da7d8752185dd7909499590d9aa981dd
#
_cell.length_a   1.000
_cell.length_b   1.000
_cell.length_c   1.000
_cell.angle_alpha   90.00
_cell.angle_beta   90.00
_cell.angle_gamma   90.00
#
_symmetry.space_group_name_H-M   'P 1'
#
loop_
_entity.id
_entity.type
_entity.pdbx_description
1 polymer ?
#
loop_
_entity_poly.entity_id
_entity_poly.type
_entity_poly.pdbx_seq_one_letter_code
_entity_poly.pdbx_strand_id
1 'polypeptide(L)'
;MSTAAPDVEYVGFWARLGASLIDSILLAMICWPVLTYIYGWGYWDSDKLIHGPADFLISWLLPAIAVVVFWINRQATPGKIAIDAKIVDADTLEAPTTSKLLIRYFGYYVSTLGLFIGFLWIAFDPRKQGWHDKMANTVVVRSRPR
;
A
#
# COMPACT_ATOMS: atom_id res chain seq x y z
N MET A 1 18.08 4.59 33.07
CA MET A 1 18.04 4.89 31.63
C MET A 1 16.61 4.76 31.14
N SER A 2 16.01 5.88 30.86
CA SER A 2 14.68 5.82 30.26
C SER A 2 14.82 5.46 28.79
N THR A 3 14.44 4.25 28.44
CA THR A 3 14.09 3.96 27.06
C THR A 3 12.81 4.73 26.77
N ALA A 4 12.96 5.98 26.34
CA ALA A 4 11.82 6.69 25.80
C ALA A 4 11.24 5.85 24.69
N ALA A 5 9.98 5.47 24.78
CA ALA A 5 9.28 4.87 23.66
C ALA A 5 9.46 5.79 22.45
N PRO A 6 9.71 5.25 21.27
CA PRO A 6 9.80 6.08 20.08
C PRO A 6 8.57 7.00 20.03
N ASP A 7 8.79 8.26 19.68
CA ASP A 7 7.72 9.26 19.64
C ASP A 7 6.89 9.08 18.36
N VAL A 8 6.33 7.89 18.22
CA VAL A 8 5.55 7.46 17.05
C VAL A 8 4.21 6.90 17.49
N GLU A 9 3.22 7.00 16.62
CA GLU A 9 1.92 6.37 16.80
C GLU A 9 1.60 5.47 15.62
N TYR A 10 0.78 4.45 15.85
CA TYR A 10 0.28 3.58 14.78
C TYR A 10 -0.77 4.31 13.96
N VAL A 11 -0.66 4.20 12.64
CA VAL A 11 -1.62 4.82 11.71
C VAL A 11 -2.84 3.91 11.56
N GLY A 12 -4.02 4.47 11.84
CA GLY A 12 -5.27 3.73 11.83
C GLY A 12 -5.88 3.51 10.45
N PHE A 13 -7.00 2.80 10.45
CA PHE A 13 -7.71 2.39 9.23
C PHE A 13 -8.11 3.57 8.35
N TRP A 14 -8.73 4.60 8.92
CA TRP A 14 -9.26 5.73 8.12
C TRP A 14 -8.16 6.56 7.48
N ALA A 15 -7.07 6.80 8.20
CA ALA A 15 -5.92 7.51 7.64
C ALA A 15 -5.28 6.71 6.50
N ARG A 16 -5.16 5.39 6.67
CA ARG A 16 -4.61 4.49 5.64
C ARG A 16 -5.54 4.39 4.43
N LEU A 17 -6.85 4.40 4.65
CA LEU A 17 -7.84 4.44 3.57
C LEU A 17 -7.69 5.74 2.75
N GLY A 18 -7.55 6.87 3.42
CA GLY A 18 -7.30 8.16 2.77
C GLY A 18 -6.02 8.14 1.93
N ALA A 19 -4.93 7.59 2.48
CA ALA A 19 -3.68 7.43 1.75
C ALA A 19 -3.84 6.54 0.51
N SER A 20 -4.58 5.44 0.63
CA SER A 20 -4.87 4.54 -0.49
C SER A 20 -5.71 5.22 -1.57
N LEU A 21 -6.65 6.06 -1.20
CA LEU A 21 -7.43 6.85 -2.15
C LEU A 21 -6.54 7.82 -2.93
N ILE A 22 -5.61 8.49 -2.28
CA ILE A 22 -4.63 9.36 -2.93
C ILE A 22 -3.82 8.56 -3.95
N ASP A 23 -3.29 7.41 -3.56
CA ASP A 23 -2.51 6.54 -4.45
C ASP A 23 -3.34 6.06 -5.64
N SER A 24 -4.58 5.66 -5.41
CA SER A 24 -5.49 5.19 -6.45
C SER A 24 -5.80 6.29 -7.48
N ILE A 25 -6.04 7.51 -7.01
CA ILE A 25 -6.28 8.66 -7.88
C ILE A 25 -5.05 8.97 -8.73
N LEU A 26 -3.85 8.97 -8.13
CA LEU A 26 -2.60 9.21 -8.85
C LEU A 26 -2.36 8.14 -9.92
N LEU A 27 -2.56 6.87 -9.59
CA LEU A 27 -2.43 5.78 -10.56
C LEU A 27 -3.45 5.92 -11.71
N ALA A 28 -4.70 6.24 -11.39
CA ALA A 28 -5.73 6.43 -12.38
C ALA A 28 -5.38 7.59 -13.34
N MET A 29 -4.88 8.70 -12.81
CA MET A 29 -4.49 9.86 -13.61
C MET A 29 -3.33 9.55 -14.57
N ILE A 30 -2.48 8.61 -14.22
CA ILE A 30 -1.34 8.22 -15.05
C ILE A 30 -1.74 7.08 -16.02
N CYS A 31 -2.38 6.03 -15.49
CA CYS A 31 -2.62 4.81 -16.25
C CYS A 31 -3.82 4.90 -17.20
N TRP A 32 -4.90 5.55 -16.81
CA TRP A 32 -6.13 5.58 -17.59
C TRP A 32 -5.99 6.30 -18.94
N PRO A 33 -5.35 7.48 -19.02
CA PRO A 33 -5.11 8.11 -20.31
C PRO A 33 -4.24 7.25 -21.23
N VAL A 34 -3.24 6.58 -20.71
CA VAL A 34 -2.34 5.71 -21.48
C VAL A 34 -3.10 4.51 -22.02
N LEU A 35 -3.91 3.85 -21.17
CA LEU A 35 -4.73 2.71 -21.60
C LEU A 35 -5.77 3.11 -22.66
N THR A 36 -6.40 4.26 -22.48
CA THR A 36 -7.36 4.80 -23.46
C THR A 36 -6.68 5.10 -24.79
N TYR A 37 -5.47 5.63 -24.76
CA TYR A 37 -4.69 5.90 -25.96
C TYR A 37 -4.34 4.60 -26.72
N ILE A 38 -3.96 3.55 -25.98
CA ILE A 38 -3.52 2.27 -26.60
C ILE A 38 -4.71 1.46 -27.10
N TYR A 39 -5.77 1.34 -26.31
CA TYR A 39 -6.90 0.44 -26.59
C TYR A 39 -8.17 1.13 -27.06
N GLY A 40 -8.23 2.48 -27.00
CA GLY A 40 -9.42 3.25 -27.34
C GLY A 40 -10.50 3.21 -26.26
N TRP A 41 -11.61 3.89 -26.53
CA TRP A 41 -12.72 4.01 -25.58
C TRP A 41 -13.42 2.68 -25.28
N GLY A 42 -13.39 1.73 -26.23
CA GLY A 42 -13.97 0.39 -26.02
C GLY A 42 -13.33 -0.41 -24.89
N TYR A 43 -12.14 -0.01 -24.45
CA TYR A 43 -11.48 -0.64 -23.28
C TYR A 43 -12.40 -0.59 -22.04
N TRP A 44 -13.09 0.51 -21.84
CA TRP A 44 -13.90 0.74 -20.63
C TRP A 44 -15.25 0.01 -20.67
N ASP A 45 -15.70 -0.41 -21.85
CA ASP A 45 -16.95 -1.13 -22.04
C ASP A 45 -16.75 -2.65 -22.08
N SER A 46 -15.52 -3.12 -21.94
CA SER A 46 -15.19 -4.54 -22.03
C SER A 46 -15.20 -5.22 -20.67
N ASP A 47 -15.72 -6.44 -20.63
CA ASP A 47 -15.75 -7.28 -19.43
C ASP A 47 -14.44 -8.04 -19.21
N LYS A 48 -13.46 -7.88 -20.08
CA LYS A 48 -12.18 -8.58 -19.95
C LYS A 48 -11.35 -7.99 -18.81
N LEU A 49 -10.80 -8.86 -17.99
CA LEU A 49 -9.89 -8.46 -16.90
C LEU A 49 -8.53 -7.99 -17.42
N ILE A 50 -8.06 -8.61 -18.49
CA ILE A 50 -6.79 -8.27 -19.14
C ILE A 50 -7.04 -8.18 -20.66
N HIS A 51 -6.67 -7.06 -21.26
CA HIS A 51 -6.90 -6.78 -22.68
C HIS A 51 -5.71 -7.11 -23.59
N GLY A 52 -4.57 -7.47 -23.00
CA GLY A 52 -3.36 -7.79 -23.74
C GLY A 52 -2.10 -7.51 -22.95
N PRO A 53 -0.90 -7.69 -23.55
CA PRO A 53 0.37 -7.49 -22.82
C PRO A 53 0.55 -6.08 -22.27
N ALA A 54 0.18 -5.04 -23.03
CA ALA A 54 0.31 -3.66 -22.57
C ALA A 54 -0.62 -3.37 -21.39
N ASP A 55 -1.85 -3.88 -21.40
CA ASP A 55 -2.79 -3.74 -20.30
C ASP A 55 -2.27 -4.43 -19.04
N PHE A 56 -1.76 -5.66 -19.16
CA PHE A 56 -1.15 -6.36 -18.03
C PHE A 56 0.02 -5.57 -17.44
N LEU A 57 0.90 -5.04 -18.28
CA LEU A 57 2.06 -4.26 -17.82
C LEU A 57 1.64 -2.98 -17.12
N ILE A 58 0.67 -2.25 -17.67
CA ILE A 58 0.27 -0.93 -17.16
C ILE A 58 -0.64 -1.06 -15.94
N SER A 59 -1.59 -1.99 -15.95
CA SER A 59 -2.61 -2.11 -14.90
C SER A 59 -2.17 -2.97 -13.72
N TRP A 60 -1.27 -3.91 -13.92
CA TRP A 60 -0.88 -4.90 -12.90
C TRP A 60 0.58 -4.82 -12.52
N LEU A 61 1.49 -4.92 -13.49
CA LEU A 61 2.92 -5.00 -13.20
C LEU A 61 3.51 -3.65 -12.81
N LEU A 62 3.20 -2.59 -13.54
CA LEU A 62 3.75 -1.25 -13.26
C LEU A 62 3.35 -0.73 -11.88
N PRO A 63 2.07 -0.80 -11.47
CA PRO A 63 1.70 -0.40 -10.10
C PRO A 63 2.40 -1.25 -9.03
N ALA A 64 2.54 -2.56 -9.23
CA ALA A 64 3.24 -3.44 -8.29
C ALA A 64 4.70 -3.01 -8.11
N ILE A 65 5.40 -2.79 -9.22
CA ILE A 65 6.80 -2.33 -9.18
C ILE A 65 6.90 -0.97 -8.53
N ALA A 66 6.02 -0.03 -8.89
CA ALA A 66 6.02 1.32 -8.31
C ALA A 66 5.82 1.29 -6.80
N VAL A 67 4.86 0.53 -6.30
CA VAL A 67 4.60 0.39 -4.86
C VAL A 67 5.83 -0.14 -4.13
N VAL A 68 6.41 -1.23 -4.62
CA VAL A 68 7.57 -1.86 -3.97
C VAL A 68 8.79 -0.92 -4.00
N VAL A 69 9.03 -0.24 -5.11
CA VAL A 69 10.14 0.72 -5.23
C VAL A 69 9.96 1.89 -4.25
N PHE A 70 8.77 2.45 -4.13
CA PHE A 70 8.48 3.48 -3.13
C PHE A 70 8.71 2.97 -1.70
N TRP A 71 8.27 1.76 -1.41
CA TRP A 71 8.48 1.16 -0.09
C TRP A 71 9.96 0.97 0.23
N ILE A 72 10.76 0.52 -0.73
CA ILE A 72 12.20 0.32 -0.54
C ILE A 72 12.91 1.64 -0.29
N ASN A 73 12.58 2.68 -1.06
CA ASN A 73 13.29 3.96 -1.04
C ASN A 73 12.73 4.94 0.01
N ARG A 74 11.42 4.92 0.24
CA ARG A 74 10.74 5.91 1.09
C ARG A 74 9.96 5.28 2.24
N GLN A 75 9.87 3.97 2.30
CA GLN A 75 9.02 3.25 3.27
C GLN A 75 7.55 3.65 3.20
N ALA A 76 7.13 4.27 2.12
CA ALA A 76 5.78 4.77 1.92
C ALA A 76 5.47 4.95 0.44
N THR A 77 4.20 4.86 0.09
CA THR A 77 3.65 5.31 -1.19
C THR A 77 3.41 6.83 -1.13
N PRO A 78 3.15 7.51 -2.26
CA PRO A 78 2.83 8.94 -2.22
C PRO A 78 1.70 9.30 -1.27
N GLY A 79 0.64 8.49 -1.18
CA GLY A 79 -0.45 8.70 -0.25
C GLY A 79 -0.03 8.65 1.20
N LYS A 80 0.83 7.68 1.56
CA LYS A 80 1.37 7.59 2.92
C LYS A 80 2.31 8.76 3.23
N ILE A 81 3.09 9.22 2.26
CA ILE A 81 3.92 10.41 2.42
C ILE A 81 3.05 11.63 2.74
N ALA A 82 1.92 11.77 2.07
CA ALA A 82 1.00 12.89 2.29
C ALA A 82 0.43 12.94 3.71
N ILE A 83 0.28 11.80 4.37
CA ILE A 83 -0.19 11.71 5.76
C ILE A 83 0.93 11.49 6.78
N ASP A 84 2.17 11.62 6.35
CA ASP A 84 3.36 11.46 7.20
C ASP A 84 3.53 10.05 7.77
N ALA A 85 3.03 9.04 7.08
CA ALA A 85 3.08 7.66 7.52
C ALA A 85 4.24 6.91 6.87
N LYS A 86 4.84 5.97 7.62
CA LYS A 86 5.92 5.09 7.14
C LYS A 86 5.65 3.64 7.51
N ILE A 87 6.07 2.74 6.63
CA ILE A 87 6.13 1.31 6.92
C ILE A 87 7.47 1.02 7.58
N VAL A 88 7.43 0.39 8.74
CA VAL A 88 8.64 0.02 9.49
C VAL A 88 8.54 -1.42 9.97
N ASP A 89 9.69 -2.01 10.30
CA ASP A 89 9.74 -3.32 10.95
C ASP A 89 9.06 -3.26 12.31
N ALA A 90 8.20 -4.23 12.61
CA ALA A 90 7.41 -4.22 13.83
C ALA A 90 8.27 -4.37 15.11
N ASP A 91 9.43 -5.00 15.02
CA ASP A 91 10.30 -5.24 16.16
C ASP A 91 11.31 -4.12 16.37
N THR A 92 11.88 -3.58 15.29
CA THR A 92 12.97 -2.60 15.37
C THR A 92 12.54 -1.17 15.11
N LEU A 93 11.37 -0.95 14.47
CA LEU A 93 10.87 0.33 13.99
C LEU A 93 11.80 0.98 12.94
N GLU A 94 12.69 0.21 12.38
CA GLU A 94 13.57 0.63 11.28
C GLU A 94 12.98 0.20 9.94
N ALA A 95 13.65 0.57 8.85
CA ALA A 95 13.21 0.20 7.51
C ALA A 95 13.13 -1.32 7.35
N PRO A 96 12.01 -1.87 6.84
CA PRO A 96 11.90 -3.31 6.62
C PRO A 96 12.85 -3.80 5.55
N THR A 97 13.21 -5.08 5.60
CA THR A 97 13.96 -5.71 4.51
C THR A 97 13.10 -5.79 3.25
N THR A 98 13.75 -5.88 2.08
CA THR A 98 13.06 -6.06 0.80
C THR A 98 12.16 -7.30 0.81
N SER A 99 12.63 -8.40 1.42
CA SER A 99 11.84 -9.63 1.57
C SER A 99 10.53 -9.39 2.31
N LYS A 100 10.56 -8.64 3.41
CA LYS A 100 9.35 -8.28 4.17
C LYS A 100 8.40 -7.42 3.34
N LEU A 101 8.92 -6.49 2.57
CA LEU A 101 8.11 -5.65 1.70
C LEU A 101 7.42 -6.44 0.59
N LEU A 102 8.10 -7.43 0.02
CA LEU A 102 7.50 -8.32 -0.97
C LEU A 102 6.40 -9.19 -0.35
N ILE A 103 6.63 -9.75 0.84
CA ILE A 103 5.63 -10.50 1.58
C ILE A 103 4.41 -9.61 1.87
N ARG A 104 4.64 -8.36 2.26
CA ARG A 104 3.58 -7.38 2.50
C ARG A 104 2.73 -7.14 1.25
N TYR A 105 3.35 -7.02 0.09
CA TYR A 105 2.64 -6.84 -1.17
C TYR A 105 1.74 -8.05 -1.48
N PHE A 106 2.26 -9.27 -1.34
CA PHE A 106 1.43 -10.48 -1.46
C PHE A 106 0.30 -10.51 -0.45
N GLY A 107 0.54 -10.01 0.76
CA GLY A 107 -0.47 -9.91 1.80
C GLY A 107 -1.67 -9.03 1.42
N TYR A 108 -1.49 -8.04 0.56
CA TYR A 108 -2.61 -7.25 0.04
C TYR A 108 -3.60 -8.12 -0.74
N TYR A 109 -3.11 -9.07 -1.54
CA TYR A 109 -3.97 -10.00 -2.26
C TYR A 109 -4.72 -10.92 -1.29
N VAL A 110 -4.05 -11.42 -0.25
CA VAL A 110 -4.67 -12.25 0.79
C VAL A 110 -5.77 -11.46 1.51
N SER A 111 -5.52 -10.21 1.87
CA SER A 111 -6.50 -9.34 2.51
C SER A 111 -7.71 -9.09 1.60
N THR A 112 -7.48 -8.90 0.32
CA THR A 112 -8.52 -8.68 -0.69
C THR A 112 -9.35 -9.95 -0.90
N LEU A 113 -8.70 -11.11 -1.05
CA LEU A 113 -9.37 -12.40 -1.23
C LEU A 113 -10.21 -12.79 -0.01
N GLY A 114 -9.82 -12.36 1.18
CA GLY A 114 -10.59 -12.53 2.41
C GLY A 114 -11.74 -11.54 2.56
N LEU A 115 -12.35 -11.08 1.46
CA LEU A 115 -13.46 -10.12 1.43
C LEU A 115 -13.10 -8.80 2.12
N PHE A 116 -11.86 -8.35 1.98
CA PHE A 116 -11.31 -7.15 2.61
C PHE A 116 -11.24 -7.18 4.15
N ILE A 117 -11.59 -8.30 4.79
CA ILE A 117 -11.50 -8.45 6.24
C ILE A 117 -10.07 -8.18 6.73
N GLY A 118 -9.07 -8.59 5.95
CA GLY A 118 -7.66 -8.33 6.28
C GLY A 118 -7.34 -6.85 6.39
N PHE A 119 -7.97 -6.00 5.59
CA PHE A 119 -7.83 -4.55 5.69
C PHE A 119 -8.65 -3.97 6.84
N LEU A 120 -9.88 -4.45 7.03
CA LEU A 120 -10.74 -4.02 8.13
C LEU A 120 -10.15 -4.37 9.50
N TRP A 121 -9.33 -5.42 9.57
CA TRP A 121 -8.65 -5.83 10.79
C TRP A 121 -7.82 -4.70 11.42
N ILE A 122 -7.31 -3.78 10.61
CA ILE A 122 -6.57 -2.61 11.07
C ILE A 122 -7.36 -1.81 12.10
N ALA A 123 -8.68 -1.69 11.91
CA ALA A 123 -9.54 -0.90 12.80
C ALA A 123 -9.65 -1.50 14.22
N PHE A 124 -9.44 -2.81 14.35
CA PHE A 124 -9.62 -3.54 15.60
C PHE A 124 -8.32 -4.00 16.25
N ASP A 125 -7.21 -3.97 15.52
CA ASP A 125 -5.93 -4.48 16.02
C ASP A 125 -5.25 -3.46 16.94
N PRO A 126 -4.65 -3.91 18.08
CA PRO A 126 -3.93 -3.01 18.99
C PRO A 126 -2.76 -2.26 18.34
N ARG A 127 -2.07 -2.90 17.38
CA ARG A 127 -0.96 -2.32 16.63
C ARG A 127 -1.41 -1.78 15.28
N LYS A 128 -2.72 -1.77 15.03
CA LYS A 128 -3.33 -1.32 13.78
C LYS A 128 -2.72 -2.00 12.56
N GLN A 129 -2.50 -3.31 12.68
CA GLN A 129 -1.97 -4.16 11.62
C GLN A 129 -3.10 -4.87 10.88
N GLY A 130 -3.10 -4.74 9.54
CA GLY A 130 -3.88 -5.61 8.67
C GLY A 130 -3.19 -6.97 8.52
N TRP A 131 -3.81 -7.89 7.81
CA TRP A 131 -3.20 -9.20 7.57
C TRP A 131 -1.87 -9.10 6.83
N HIS A 132 -1.77 -8.20 5.84
CA HIS A 132 -0.52 -7.95 5.12
C HIS A 132 0.60 -7.43 6.03
N ASP A 133 0.27 -6.60 7.02
CA ASP A 133 1.23 -6.12 8.01
C ASP A 133 1.72 -7.28 8.90
N LYS A 134 0.80 -8.12 9.35
CA LYS A 134 1.13 -9.28 10.21
C LYS A 134 1.96 -10.31 9.48
N MET A 135 1.64 -10.60 8.23
CA MET A 135 2.42 -11.55 7.41
C MET A 135 3.86 -11.09 7.23
N ALA A 136 4.08 -9.81 7.06
CA ALA A 136 5.40 -9.22 6.85
C ALA A 136 6.08 -8.79 8.14
N ASN A 137 5.40 -8.87 9.28
CA ASN A 137 5.85 -8.35 10.57
C ASN A 137 6.25 -6.87 10.48
N THR A 138 5.38 -6.07 9.90
CA THR A 138 5.56 -4.62 9.75
C THR A 138 4.43 -3.87 10.46
N VAL A 139 4.67 -2.61 10.74
CA VAL A 139 3.64 -1.67 11.22
C VAL A 139 3.73 -0.37 10.41
N VAL A 140 2.65 0.38 10.40
CA VAL A 140 2.62 1.71 9.78
C VAL A 140 2.54 2.74 10.90
N VAL A 141 3.50 3.63 10.94
CA VAL A 141 3.66 4.61 12.00
C VAL A 141 3.82 6.02 11.44
N ARG A 142 3.55 7.01 12.29
CA ARG A 142 3.88 8.41 12.02
C ARG A 142 4.38 9.06 13.31
N SER A 143 5.11 10.18 13.18
CA SER A 143 5.54 10.94 14.36
C SER A 143 4.33 11.47 15.09
N ARG A 144 4.34 11.38 16.44
CA ARG A 144 3.29 11.97 17.26
C ARG A 144 3.34 13.49 17.16
N PRO A 145 2.18 14.18 17.06
CA PRO A 145 2.15 15.63 17.17
C PRO A 145 2.68 16.04 18.55
N ARG A 146 3.55 17.02 18.54
CA ARG A 146 4.03 17.63 19.80
C ARG A 146 3.09 18.72 20.26
#